data_1cc89e25b5d2eb45d1cf67e8f16e3941
#
_entry.id   1cc89e25b5d2eb45d1cf67e8f16e3941
#
_cell.length_a   1.000
_cell.length_b   1.000
_cell.length_c   1.000
_cell.angle_alpha   90.00
_cell.angle_beta   90.00
_cell.angle_gamma   90.00
#
_symmetry.space_group_name_H-M   'P 1'
#
loop_
_entity.id
_entity.type
_entity.pdbx_description
1 polymer ?
#
loop_
_entity_poly.entity_id
_entity_poly.type
_entity_poly.pdbx_seq_one_letter_code
_entity_poly.pdbx_strand_id
1 'polypeptide(L)'
;MALGTRVGFGRACLLFVGAGMALAGSVITILGSTVVFVPQDITYLGFSAAQLNSINSHLVPLIAHDRAGFGGGLACCGLTVLMIVWKARPTLALWQALLLGGVTGFGCAIGVHYPMGYLIVSHLAPAWAGATIYTVGIVCLFPASPVVAMSLDAHSTR
;
A
#
# COMPACT_ATOMS: atom_id res chain seq x y z
N MET A 1 -7.33 9.06 21.09
CA MET A 1 -7.60 7.73 20.48
C MET A 1 -7.34 6.68 21.56
N ALA A 2 -8.38 5.98 22.03
CA ALA A 2 -8.22 4.97 23.08
C ALA A 2 -7.70 3.67 22.43
N LEU A 3 -6.39 3.42 22.49
CA LEU A 3 -5.75 2.23 21.93
C LEU A 3 -6.25 0.93 22.55
N GLY A 4 -6.80 0.97 23.76
CA GLY A 4 -7.37 -0.19 24.45
C GLY A 4 -8.70 -0.68 23.89
N THR A 5 -9.28 -0.01 22.88
CA THR A 5 -10.50 -0.46 22.20
C THR A 5 -10.16 -1.14 20.89
N ARG A 6 -10.98 -2.11 20.47
CA ARG A 6 -10.88 -2.80 19.17
C ARG A 6 -10.74 -1.79 18.01
N VAL A 7 -11.60 -0.78 17.97
CA VAL A 7 -11.60 0.26 16.93
C VAL A 7 -10.32 1.11 17.00
N GLY A 8 -9.88 1.48 18.20
CA GLY A 8 -8.64 2.24 18.39
C GLY A 8 -7.41 1.47 17.91
N PHE A 9 -7.32 0.19 18.21
CA PHE A 9 -6.27 -0.68 17.72
C PHE A 9 -6.31 -0.82 16.19
N GLY A 10 -7.50 -1.06 15.60
CA GLY A 10 -7.66 -1.13 14.15
C GLY A 10 -7.21 0.16 13.44
N ARG A 11 -7.56 1.33 14.00
CA ARG A 11 -7.08 2.63 13.49
C ARG A 11 -5.56 2.73 13.56
N ALA A 12 -4.94 2.30 14.65
CA ALA A 12 -3.48 2.32 14.79
C ALA A 12 -2.79 1.45 13.72
N CYS A 13 -3.31 0.25 13.46
CA CYS A 13 -2.81 -0.63 12.40
C CYS A 13 -2.88 0.06 11.03
N LEU A 14 -4.02 0.66 10.68
CA LEU A 14 -4.20 1.33 9.39
C LEU A 14 -3.35 2.61 9.26
N LEU A 15 -3.18 3.38 10.34
CA LEU A 15 -2.29 4.54 10.36
C LEU A 15 -0.83 4.10 10.16
N PHE A 16 -0.41 3.02 10.82
CA PHE A 16 0.93 2.46 10.66
C PHE A 16 1.19 2.01 9.21
N VAL A 17 0.23 1.28 8.62
CA VAL A 17 0.35 0.85 7.21
C VAL A 17 0.34 2.05 6.26
N GLY A 18 -0.56 3.02 6.46
CA GLY A 18 -0.60 4.24 5.65
C GLY A 18 0.72 5.02 5.69
N ALA A 19 1.33 5.17 6.88
CA ALA A 19 2.65 5.78 7.03
C ALA A 19 3.74 4.96 6.33
N GLY A 20 3.71 3.64 6.48
CA GLY A 20 4.63 2.73 5.81
C GLY A 20 4.53 2.81 4.28
N MET A 21 3.32 2.84 3.73
CA MET A 21 3.09 3.00 2.29
C MET A 21 3.58 4.36 1.79
N ALA A 22 3.32 5.45 2.52
CA ALA A 22 3.79 6.79 2.16
C ALA A 22 5.32 6.85 2.12
N LEU A 23 5.97 6.30 3.15
CA LEU A 23 7.43 6.23 3.22
C LEU A 23 8.01 5.33 2.13
N ALA A 24 7.52 4.10 1.99
CA ALA A 24 7.99 3.15 0.99
C ALA A 24 7.80 3.69 -0.43
N GLY A 25 6.65 4.29 -0.74
CA GLY A 25 6.38 4.91 -2.03
C GLY A 25 7.35 6.07 -2.34
N SER A 26 7.64 6.92 -1.35
CA SER A 26 8.62 7.99 -1.50
C SER A 26 10.03 7.44 -1.77
N VAL A 27 10.44 6.40 -1.04
CA VAL A 27 11.73 5.73 -1.26
C VAL A 27 11.80 5.10 -2.64
N ILE A 28 10.74 4.40 -3.09
CA ILE A 28 10.68 3.78 -4.43
C ILE A 28 10.75 4.86 -5.53
N THR A 29 10.09 6.01 -5.36
CA THR A 29 10.17 7.13 -6.29
C THR A 29 11.59 7.65 -6.42
N ILE A 30 12.26 7.86 -5.28
CA ILE A 30 13.66 8.35 -5.26
C ILE A 30 14.59 7.32 -5.90
N LEU A 31 14.51 6.05 -5.50
CA LEU A 31 15.35 4.99 -6.04
C LEU A 31 15.07 4.76 -7.53
N GLY A 32 13.79 4.77 -7.95
CA GLY A 32 13.40 4.67 -9.35
C GLY A 32 14.00 5.78 -10.21
N SER A 33 14.07 7.00 -9.67
CA SER A 33 14.61 8.16 -10.39
C SER A 33 16.15 8.27 -10.36
N THR A 34 16.83 7.54 -9.48
CA THR A 34 18.29 7.68 -9.27
C THR A 34 19.06 6.40 -9.60
N VAL A 35 18.85 5.34 -8.82
CA VAL A 35 19.58 4.07 -8.92
C VAL A 35 18.90 3.09 -9.89
N VAL A 36 17.61 3.22 -10.08
CA VAL A 36 16.71 2.40 -10.89
C VAL A 36 16.57 0.97 -10.34
N PHE A 37 17.65 0.21 -10.18
CA PHE A 37 17.64 -1.20 -9.76
C PHE A 37 18.17 -1.37 -8.34
N VAL A 38 17.51 -2.22 -7.57
CA VAL A 38 18.01 -2.74 -6.29
C VAL A 38 18.68 -4.11 -6.51
N PRO A 39 19.50 -4.61 -5.58
CA PRO A 39 20.23 -5.88 -5.78
C PRO A 39 19.33 -7.07 -6.16
N GLN A 40 18.10 -7.11 -5.64
CA GLN A 40 17.14 -8.16 -5.94
C GLN A 40 16.72 -8.17 -7.42
N ASP A 41 16.59 -6.98 -8.03
CA ASP A 41 16.24 -6.85 -9.44
C ASP A 41 17.37 -7.37 -10.34
N ILE A 42 18.60 -7.00 -10.00
CA ILE A 42 19.79 -7.46 -10.75
C ILE A 42 19.93 -8.98 -10.64
N THR A 43 19.66 -9.55 -9.45
CA THR A 43 19.64 -11.01 -9.27
C THR A 43 18.58 -11.69 -10.12
N TYR A 44 17.40 -11.10 -10.20
CA TYR A 44 16.28 -11.63 -10.99
C TYR A 44 16.53 -11.51 -12.50
N LEU A 45 17.00 -10.34 -12.94
CA LEU A 45 17.24 -10.04 -14.35
C LEU A 45 18.45 -10.80 -14.92
N GLY A 46 19.48 -11.07 -14.09
CA GLY A 46 20.76 -11.60 -14.54
C GLY A 46 21.61 -10.61 -15.36
N PHE A 47 21.21 -9.33 -15.43
CA PHE A 47 21.86 -8.26 -16.20
C PHE A 47 22.04 -7.01 -15.33
N SER A 48 23.16 -6.34 -15.47
CA SER A 48 23.38 -5.01 -14.91
C SER A 48 22.65 -3.93 -15.73
N ALA A 49 22.45 -2.75 -15.12
CA ALA A 49 21.88 -1.60 -15.84
C ALA A 49 22.68 -1.21 -17.09
N ALA A 50 24.00 -1.32 -17.03
CA ALA A 50 24.88 -1.03 -18.19
C ALA A 50 24.65 -2.04 -19.33
N GLN A 51 24.51 -3.34 -19.02
CA GLN A 51 24.21 -4.36 -20.01
C GLN A 51 22.82 -4.17 -20.64
N LEU A 52 21.81 -3.85 -19.84
CA LEU A 52 20.48 -3.53 -20.34
C LEU A 52 20.50 -2.31 -21.27
N ASN A 53 21.23 -1.26 -20.88
CA ASN A 53 21.37 -0.05 -21.68
C ASN A 53 22.12 -0.30 -23.00
N SER A 54 23.05 -1.27 -23.05
CA SER A 54 23.74 -1.67 -24.29
C SER A 54 22.85 -2.42 -25.26
N ILE A 55 21.79 -3.12 -24.77
CA ILE A 55 20.77 -3.78 -25.59
C ILE A 55 19.81 -2.73 -26.19
N ASN A 56 19.33 -1.82 -25.37
CA ASN A 56 18.46 -0.72 -25.78
C ASN A 56 18.57 0.45 -24.79
N SER A 57 19.01 1.61 -25.29
CA SER A 57 19.23 2.83 -24.47
C SER A 57 17.94 3.39 -23.84
N HIS A 58 16.76 2.99 -24.28
CA HIS A 58 15.47 3.40 -23.75
C HIS A 58 14.93 2.48 -22.64
N LEU A 59 15.51 1.29 -22.48
CA LEU A 59 14.99 0.27 -21.56
C LEU A 59 15.11 0.71 -20.11
N VAL A 60 16.29 1.16 -19.68
CA VAL A 60 16.52 1.62 -18.31
C VAL A 60 15.70 2.88 -17.97
N PRO A 61 15.63 3.92 -18.84
CA PRO A 61 14.74 5.05 -18.63
C PRO A 61 13.25 4.69 -18.51
N LEU A 62 12.76 3.72 -19.30
CA LEU A 62 11.38 3.26 -19.20
C LEU A 62 11.09 2.61 -17.84
N ILE A 63 11.98 1.72 -17.40
CA ILE A 63 11.86 1.08 -16.08
C ILE A 63 11.92 2.13 -14.95
N ALA A 64 12.80 3.12 -15.08
CA ALA A 64 12.91 4.24 -14.13
C ALA A 64 11.60 5.03 -14.02
N HIS A 65 10.98 5.36 -15.17
CA HIS A 65 9.69 6.04 -15.24
C HIS A 65 8.60 5.24 -14.53
N ASP A 66 8.45 3.96 -14.84
CA ASP A 66 7.41 3.11 -14.26
C ASP A 66 7.59 2.94 -12.76
N ARG A 67 8.83 2.77 -12.29
CA ARG A 67 9.14 2.69 -10.85
C ARG A 67 8.82 3.98 -10.10
N ALA A 68 9.26 5.11 -10.65
CA ALA A 68 8.98 6.40 -10.04
C ALA A 68 7.47 6.68 -9.98
N GLY A 69 6.74 6.37 -11.06
CA GLY A 69 5.29 6.47 -11.13
C GLY A 69 4.58 5.58 -10.11
N PHE A 70 4.98 4.30 -10.02
CA PHE A 70 4.45 3.38 -9.02
C PHE A 70 4.71 3.88 -7.59
N GLY A 71 5.93 4.32 -7.31
CA GLY A 71 6.29 4.86 -5.99
C GLY A 71 5.44 6.06 -5.60
N GLY A 72 5.24 7.01 -6.54
CA GLY A 72 4.38 8.17 -6.35
C GLY A 72 2.93 7.78 -6.06
N GLY A 73 2.38 6.83 -6.82
CA GLY A 73 1.05 6.27 -6.59
C GLY A 73 0.90 5.63 -5.21
N LEU A 74 1.89 4.81 -4.81
CA LEU A 74 1.90 4.18 -3.49
C LEU A 74 1.98 5.21 -2.35
N ALA A 75 2.82 6.24 -2.51
CA ALA A 75 2.91 7.33 -1.53
C ALA A 75 1.58 8.09 -1.41
N CYS A 76 0.93 8.41 -2.52
CA CYS A 76 -0.38 9.04 -2.56
C CYS A 76 -1.45 8.20 -1.84
N CYS A 77 -1.51 6.90 -2.13
CA CYS A 77 -2.43 5.97 -1.45
C CYS A 77 -2.15 5.93 0.06
N GLY A 78 -0.88 5.85 0.47
CA GLY A 78 -0.48 5.85 1.87
C GLY A 78 -0.90 7.12 2.61
N LEU A 79 -0.65 8.29 2.03
CA LEU A 79 -1.10 9.58 2.58
C LEU A 79 -2.62 9.68 2.66
N THR A 80 -3.33 9.18 1.64
CA THR A 80 -4.80 9.16 1.62
C THR A 80 -5.34 8.30 2.75
N VAL A 81 -4.84 7.07 2.92
CA VAL A 81 -5.24 6.18 4.04
C VAL A 81 -4.94 6.86 5.38
N LEU A 82 -3.74 7.43 5.54
CA LEU A 82 -3.35 8.17 6.74
C LEU A 82 -4.36 9.27 7.09
N MET A 83 -4.64 10.16 6.15
CA MET A 83 -5.51 11.32 6.39
C MET A 83 -6.95 10.90 6.66
N ILE A 84 -7.47 9.95 5.89
CA ILE A 84 -8.83 9.45 6.05
C ILE A 84 -8.98 8.76 7.43
N VAL A 85 -8.09 7.83 7.75
CA VAL A 85 -8.16 7.08 9.00
C VAL A 85 -7.92 8.00 10.21
N TRP A 86 -7.11 9.03 10.07
CA TRP A 86 -6.87 10.00 11.15
C TRP A 86 -8.08 10.90 11.40
N LYS A 87 -8.70 11.44 10.35
CA LYS A 87 -9.71 12.51 10.46
C LYS A 87 -11.16 12.00 10.39
N ALA A 88 -11.44 10.97 9.61
CA ALA A 88 -12.80 10.52 9.37
C ALA A 88 -13.36 9.71 10.56
N ARG A 89 -14.68 9.80 10.74
CA ARG A 89 -15.42 8.91 11.62
C ARG A 89 -15.56 7.53 10.96
N PRO A 90 -15.52 6.42 11.71
CA PRO A 90 -15.70 5.09 11.17
C PRO A 90 -17.16 4.92 10.75
N THR A 91 -17.42 4.91 9.45
CA THR A 91 -18.71 4.60 8.82
C THR A 91 -18.61 3.29 8.04
N LEU A 92 -19.75 2.67 7.71
CA LEU A 92 -19.76 1.48 6.86
C LEU A 92 -19.19 1.77 5.48
N ALA A 93 -19.51 2.92 4.88
CA ALA A 93 -18.99 3.34 3.58
C ALA A 93 -17.46 3.50 3.60
N LEU A 94 -16.92 4.12 4.64
CA LEU A 94 -15.48 4.23 4.82
C LEU A 94 -14.82 2.86 4.97
N TRP A 95 -15.40 1.98 5.76
CA TRP A 95 -14.90 0.61 5.93
C TRP A 95 -14.88 -0.15 4.60
N GLN A 96 -15.96 -0.06 3.81
CA GLN A 96 -16.05 -0.69 2.48
C GLN A 96 -14.99 -0.12 1.52
N ALA A 97 -14.81 1.20 1.49
CA ALA A 97 -13.80 1.85 0.65
C ALA A 97 -12.38 1.39 1.00
N LEU A 98 -12.06 1.34 2.29
CA LEU A 98 -10.76 0.84 2.77
C LEU A 98 -10.59 -0.65 2.45
N LEU A 99 -11.62 -1.48 2.65
CA LEU A 99 -11.58 -2.90 2.30
C LEU A 99 -11.28 -3.11 0.81
N LEU A 100 -12.05 -2.46 -0.06
CA LEU A 100 -11.88 -2.58 -1.52
C LEU A 100 -10.51 -2.06 -1.96
N GLY A 101 -10.09 -0.90 -1.45
CA GLY A 101 -8.77 -0.35 -1.74
C GLY A 101 -7.63 -1.26 -1.29
N GLY A 102 -7.75 -1.85 -0.10
CA GLY A 102 -6.76 -2.79 0.42
C GLY A 102 -6.69 -4.09 -0.39
N VAL A 103 -7.84 -4.71 -0.67
CA VAL A 103 -7.90 -5.94 -1.48
C VAL A 103 -7.31 -5.72 -2.86
N THR A 104 -7.70 -4.61 -3.53
CA THR A 104 -7.16 -4.28 -4.86
C THR A 104 -5.67 -3.95 -4.79
N GLY A 105 -5.27 -3.06 -3.89
CA GLY A 105 -3.89 -2.59 -3.81
C GLY A 105 -2.91 -3.69 -3.45
N PHE A 106 -3.12 -4.41 -2.35
CA PHE A 106 -2.26 -5.52 -1.94
C PHE A 106 -2.40 -6.73 -2.86
N GLY A 107 -3.62 -7.00 -3.38
CA GLY A 107 -3.86 -8.07 -4.35
C GLY A 107 -3.05 -7.87 -5.62
N CYS A 108 -3.05 -6.68 -6.20
CA CYS A 108 -2.21 -6.35 -7.35
C CYS A 108 -0.72 -6.35 -7.00
N ALA A 109 -0.34 -5.68 -5.90
CA ALA A 109 1.06 -5.54 -5.51
C ALA A 109 1.76 -6.90 -5.24
N ILE A 110 1.03 -7.87 -4.68
CA ILE A 110 1.54 -9.21 -4.42
C ILE A 110 1.31 -10.12 -5.63
N GLY A 111 0.10 -10.07 -6.20
CA GLY A 111 -0.34 -11.01 -7.23
C GLY A 111 0.48 -10.94 -8.52
N VAL A 112 0.93 -9.76 -8.93
CA VAL A 112 1.73 -9.58 -10.14
C VAL A 112 3.06 -10.35 -10.13
N HIS A 113 3.61 -10.61 -8.95
CA HIS A 113 4.90 -11.29 -8.83
C HIS A 113 4.85 -12.77 -9.21
N TYR A 114 3.69 -13.42 -9.03
CA TYR A 114 3.55 -14.85 -9.32
C TYR A 114 3.68 -15.19 -10.80
N PRO A 115 2.92 -14.58 -11.72
CA PRO A 115 3.06 -14.87 -13.14
C PRO A 115 4.41 -14.44 -13.72
N MET A 116 5.09 -13.48 -13.06
CA MET A 116 6.42 -13.02 -13.48
C MET A 116 7.56 -13.86 -12.90
N GLY A 117 7.29 -14.79 -11.98
CA GLY A 117 8.33 -15.59 -11.32
C GLY A 117 9.27 -14.77 -10.42
N TYR A 118 8.92 -13.51 -10.07
CA TYR A 118 9.71 -12.65 -9.22
C TYR A 118 9.37 -12.86 -7.74
N LEU A 119 9.76 -14.02 -7.19
CA LEU A 119 9.34 -14.51 -5.87
C LEU A 119 10.43 -14.38 -4.80
N ILE A 120 11.27 -13.34 -4.88
CA ILE A 120 12.33 -13.10 -3.88
C ILE A 120 11.68 -12.68 -2.56
N VAL A 121 11.86 -13.48 -1.50
CA VAL A 121 11.20 -13.29 -0.20
C VAL A 121 11.50 -11.91 0.39
N SER A 122 12.74 -11.45 0.38
CA SER A 122 13.10 -10.13 0.91
C SER A 122 12.44 -8.97 0.17
N HIS A 123 12.08 -9.16 -1.11
CA HIS A 123 11.32 -8.18 -1.89
C HIS A 123 9.84 -8.17 -1.54
N LEU A 124 9.24 -9.36 -1.36
CA LEU A 124 7.81 -9.51 -1.09
C LEU A 124 7.42 -9.34 0.39
N ALA A 125 8.35 -9.58 1.33
CA ALA A 125 8.06 -9.56 2.75
C ALA A 125 7.40 -8.26 3.26
N PRO A 126 7.82 -7.06 2.84
CA PRO A 126 7.16 -5.81 3.25
C PRO A 126 5.70 -5.72 2.80
N ALA A 127 5.39 -6.19 1.57
CA ALA A 127 4.03 -6.20 1.05
C ALA A 127 3.13 -7.17 1.82
N TRP A 128 3.61 -8.38 2.12
CA TRP A 128 2.89 -9.35 2.95
C TRP A 128 2.68 -8.87 4.37
N ALA A 129 3.70 -8.27 5.00
CA ALA A 129 3.57 -7.70 6.33
C ALA A 129 2.54 -6.56 6.34
N GLY A 130 2.60 -5.65 5.37
CA GLY A 130 1.64 -4.57 5.19
C GLY A 130 0.21 -5.09 5.00
N ALA A 131 0.01 -6.07 4.12
CA ALA A 131 -1.29 -6.71 3.87
C ALA A 131 -1.88 -7.34 5.14
N THR A 132 -1.05 -8.04 5.90
CA THR A 132 -1.46 -8.69 7.15
C THR A 132 -1.91 -7.66 8.19
N ILE A 133 -1.09 -6.63 8.45
CA ILE A 133 -1.42 -5.58 9.42
C ILE A 133 -2.65 -4.79 8.96
N TYR A 134 -2.76 -4.50 7.65
CA TYR A 134 -3.91 -3.84 7.07
C TYR A 134 -5.20 -4.65 7.28
N THR A 135 -5.16 -5.95 7.00
CA THR A 135 -6.29 -6.87 7.20
C THR A 135 -6.73 -6.90 8.65
N VAL A 136 -5.80 -6.99 9.60
CA VAL A 136 -6.10 -6.89 11.03
C VAL A 136 -6.78 -5.56 11.34
N GLY A 137 -6.27 -4.45 10.79
CA GLY A 137 -6.87 -3.13 10.93
C GLY A 137 -8.32 -3.08 10.44
N ILE A 138 -8.60 -3.60 9.25
CA ILE A 138 -9.94 -3.66 8.64
C ILE A 138 -10.89 -4.53 9.47
N VAL A 139 -10.46 -5.71 9.91
CA VAL A 139 -11.27 -6.59 10.77
C VAL A 139 -11.62 -5.90 12.09
N CYS A 140 -10.67 -5.20 12.70
CA CYS A 140 -10.91 -4.44 13.92
C CYS A 140 -11.80 -3.21 13.72
N LEU A 141 -11.81 -2.62 12.54
CA LEU A 141 -12.69 -1.49 12.20
C LEU A 141 -14.11 -1.92 11.80
N PHE A 142 -14.34 -3.21 11.56
CA PHE A 142 -15.68 -3.67 11.15
C PHE A 142 -16.76 -3.21 12.12
N PRO A 143 -17.82 -2.54 11.65
CA PRO A 143 -18.91 -2.04 12.49
C PRO A 143 -19.60 -3.21 13.23
N ALA A 144 -19.67 -3.15 14.54
CA ALA A 144 -20.21 -4.23 15.38
C ALA A 144 -21.74 -4.44 15.20
N SER A 145 -22.45 -3.45 14.59
CA SER A 145 -23.86 -3.56 14.18
C SER A 145 -24.15 -2.58 13.04
N PRO A 146 -24.63 -3.05 11.88
CA PRO A 146 -25.03 -2.17 10.78
C PRO A 146 -26.20 -1.24 11.18
N VAL A 147 -27.01 -1.63 12.14
CA VAL A 147 -28.14 -0.82 12.68
C VAL A 147 -27.64 0.43 13.41
N VAL A 148 -26.54 0.36 14.16
CA VAL A 148 -25.98 1.52 14.88
C VAL A 148 -25.31 2.49 13.91
N ALA A 149 -24.69 2.01 12.82
CA ALA A 149 -24.11 2.85 11.80
C ALA A 149 -25.18 3.67 11.06
N MET A 150 -26.32 3.08 10.71
CA MET A 150 -27.45 3.78 10.08
C MET A 150 -28.08 4.84 11.00
N SER A 151 -28.16 4.61 12.32
CA SER A 151 -28.72 5.59 13.26
C SER A 151 -27.83 6.81 13.47
N LEU A 152 -26.52 6.65 13.36
CA LEU A 152 -25.57 7.77 13.48
C LEU A 152 -25.58 8.65 12.21
N ASP A 153 -25.76 8.07 11.03
CA ASP A 153 -25.89 8.80 9.78
C ASP A 153 -27.22 9.58 9.70
N ALA A 154 -28.30 9.04 10.22
CA ALA A 154 -29.61 9.70 10.28
C ALA A 154 -29.65 10.92 11.23
N HIS A 155 -28.78 10.99 12.24
CA HIS A 155 -28.66 12.14 13.14
C HIS A 155 -27.68 13.22 12.66
N SER A 156 -26.83 12.91 11.67
CA SER A 156 -25.87 13.85 11.08
C SER A 156 -26.43 14.73 9.96
N THR A 157 -27.65 14.45 9.50
CA THR A 157 -28.32 15.17 8.40
C THR A 157 -29.42 16.14 8.86
N ARG A 158 -29.47 16.45 10.17
CA ARG A 158 -30.39 17.47 10.70
C ARG A 158 -29.60 18.69 11.26
#